data_9f8e564d3a6e65ee12dd5c593e6b2c71
#
_entry.id   9f8e564d3a6e65ee12dd5c593e6b2c71
#
_cell.length_a   1.000
_cell.length_b   1.000
_cell.length_c   1.000
_cell.angle_alpha   90.00
_cell.angle_beta   90.00
_cell.angle_gamma   90.00
#
_symmetry.space_group_name_H-M   'P 1'
#
loop_
_entity.id
_entity.type
_entity.pdbx_description
1 polymer ?
#
loop_
_entity_poly.entity_id
_entity_poly.type
_entity_poly.pdbx_seq_one_letter_code
_entity_poly.pdbx_strand_id
1 'polypeptide(L)'
;MCVAIDVTLANDIPGIPESDHVTKLGKGVAIKILDSSLICSPLMVKHFKEIAAKHDIPNQPEILTAGGTDAGGVQKLNGGIPAFTLSVPCRYVHTVNETIHPSDLDACANILARYIEDAHNGDYIYKV
;
A
#
# COMPACT_ATOMS: atom_id res chain seq x y z
N MET A 1 6.55 8.27 -12.39
CA MET A 1 5.76 7.66 -11.30
C MET A 1 6.65 6.81 -10.40
N CYS A 2 6.21 6.59 -9.16
CA CYS A 2 6.91 5.76 -8.18
C CYS A 2 5.92 4.79 -7.52
N VAL A 3 6.29 3.52 -7.40
CA VAL A 3 5.64 2.54 -6.53
C VAL A 3 6.68 2.08 -5.52
N ALA A 4 6.50 2.42 -4.26
CA ALA A 4 7.29 1.85 -3.17
C ALA A 4 6.61 0.59 -2.63
N ILE A 5 7.42 -0.36 -2.18
CA ILE A 5 6.95 -1.56 -1.49
C ILE A 5 7.54 -1.52 -0.09
N ASP A 6 6.68 -1.64 0.90
CA ASP A 6 7.07 -1.55 2.30
C ASP A 6 6.19 -2.46 3.16
N VAL A 7 6.49 -2.55 4.45
CA VAL A 7 5.58 -3.11 5.45
C VAL A 7 4.67 -2.03 6.01
N THR A 8 3.54 -2.42 6.58
CA THR A 8 2.66 -1.51 7.32
C THR A 8 2.16 -2.15 8.60
N LEU A 9 1.70 -1.31 9.53
CA LEU A 9 1.25 -1.73 10.85
C LEU A 9 -0.02 -2.59 10.78
N ALA A 10 0.10 -3.87 11.13
CA ALA A 10 -1.02 -4.73 11.47
C ALA A 10 -1.16 -4.74 12.99
N ASN A 11 -2.07 -3.94 13.51
CA ASN A 11 -2.34 -3.82 14.94
C ASN A 11 -3.65 -4.50 15.36
N ASP A 12 -4.02 -5.54 14.65
CA ASP A 12 -5.16 -6.43 14.89
C ASP A 12 -4.90 -7.43 16.03
N ILE A 13 -4.44 -6.93 17.16
CA ILE A 13 -4.09 -7.71 18.36
C ILE A 13 -5.07 -7.46 19.50
N PRO A 14 -5.23 -8.42 20.46
CA PRO A 14 -6.11 -8.25 21.60
C PRO A 14 -5.81 -6.95 22.37
N GLY A 15 -6.87 -6.22 22.72
CA GLY A 15 -6.79 -4.98 23.49
C GLY A 15 -6.78 -3.70 22.66
N ILE A 16 -6.66 -3.80 21.33
CA ILE A 16 -6.81 -2.65 20.43
C ILE A 16 -8.23 -2.67 19.81
N PRO A 17 -9.01 -1.58 19.95
CA PRO A 17 -10.32 -1.47 19.31
C PRO A 17 -10.24 -1.63 17.80
N GLU A 18 -11.22 -2.26 17.18
CA GLU A 18 -11.23 -2.49 15.73
C GLU A 18 -11.21 -1.17 14.93
N SER A 19 -11.79 -0.10 15.46
CA SER A 19 -11.76 1.24 14.88
C SER A 19 -10.34 1.81 14.70
N ASP A 20 -9.39 1.31 15.48
CA ASP A 20 -8.02 1.80 15.53
C ASP A 20 -7.06 0.91 14.73
N HIS A 21 -7.58 -0.15 14.12
CA HIS A 21 -6.79 -1.04 13.28
C HIS A 21 -6.40 -0.33 11.97
N VAL A 22 -5.10 -0.27 11.68
CA VAL A 22 -4.58 0.22 10.40
C VAL A 22 -4.75 -0.84 9.32
N THR A 23 -4.24 -2.06 9.58
CA THR A 23 -4.44 -3.24 8.74
C THR A 23 -4.58 -4.49 9.60
N LYS A 24 -4.96 -5.61 8.98
CA LYS A 24 -5.11 -6.93 9.62
C LYS A 24 -4.31 -7.98 8.87
N LEU A 25 -3.66 -8.90 9.57
CA LEU A 25 -2.98 -10.04 8.97
C LEU A 25 -3.96 -10.97 8.27
N GLY A 26 -3.55 -11.53 7.13
CA GLY A 26 -4.34 -12.50 6.37
C GLY A 26 -5.53 -11.88 5.62
N LYS A 27 -5.60 -10.55 5.51
CA LYS A 27 -6.65 -9.84 4.76
C LYS A 27 -6.17 -9.29 3.42
N GLY A 28 -5.01 -9.73 2.98
CA GLY A 28 -4.42 -9.34 1.71
C GLY A 28 -3.53 -8.10 1.81
N VAL A 29 -2.95 -7.75 0.68
CA VAL A 29 -2.06 -6.60 0.54
C VAL A 29 -2.76 -5.29 0.89
N ALA A 30 -2.06 -4.37 1.52
CA ALA A 30 -2.59 -3.06 1.85
C ALA A 30 -2.34 -2.05 0.71
N ILE A 31 -3.44 -1.47 0.21
CA ILE A 31 -3.43 -0.41 -0.79
C ILE A 31 -3.43 0.92 -0.03
N LYS A 32 -2.26 1.55 0.08
CA LYS A 32 -2.09 2.78 0.84
C LYS A 32 -2.84 3.95 0.20
N ILE A 33 -3.58 4.69 1.04
CA ILE A 33 -4.25 5.94 0.67
C ILE A 33 -3.38 7.12 1.11
N LEU A 34 -2.90 7.09 2.35
CA LEU A 34 -1.97 8.09 2.88
C LEU A 34 -1.12 7.54 4.03
N ASP A 35 0.02 8.19 4.24
CA ASP A 35 0.76 8.14 5.50
C ASP A 35 1.16 9.58 5.93
N SER A 36 1.97 9.74 6.99
CA SER A 36 2.35 11.08 7.49
C SER A 36 3.22 11.88 6.51
N SER A 37 3.80 11.23 5.50
CA SER A 37 4.72 11.85 4.51
C SER A 37 4.16 11.91 3.09
N LEU A 38 3.11 11.14 2.80
CA LEU A 38 2.60 10.85 1.47
C LEU A 38 1.08 10.89 1.45
N ILE A 39 0.51 11.59 0.47
CA ILE A 39 -0.84 11.31 -0.05
C ILE A 39 -0.64 10.59 -1.37
N CYS A 40 -1.02 9.33 -1.43
CA CYS A 40 -0.87 8.53 -2.64
C CYS A 40 -1.66 9.12 -3.80
N SER A 41 -1.12 9.02 -5.02
CA SER A 41 -1.84 9.44 -6.22
C SER A 41 -3.19 8.71 -6.31
N PRO A 42 -4.34 9.41 -6.29
CA PRO A 42 -5.64 8.77 -6.36
C PRO A 42 -5.86 7.97 -7.64
N LEU A 43 -5.20 8.36 -8.74
CA LEU A 43 -5.26 7.61 -10.00
C LEU A 43 -4.51 6.27 -9.89
N MET A 44 -3.36 6.25 -9.19
CA MET A 44 -2.65 5.01 -8.91
C MET A 44 -3.43 4.11 -7.94
N VAL A 45 -3.97 4.67 -6.86
CA VAL A 45 -4.83 3.94 -5.91
C VAL A 45 -6.00 3.28 -6.63
N LYS A 46 -6.67 4.03 -7.53
CA LYS A 46 -7.78 3.51 -8.34
C LYS A 46 -7.31 2.34 -9.21
N HIS A 47 -6.21 2.50 -9.94
CA HIS A 47 -5.67 1.47 -10.83
C HIS A 47 -5.32 0.18 -10.06
N PHE A 48 -4.64 0.28 -8.91
CA PHE A 48 -4.34 -0.89 -8.08
C PHE A 48 -5.62 -1.60 -7.58
N LYS A 49 -6.66 -0.85 -7.20
CA LYS A 49 -7.96 -1.43 -6.82
C LYS A 49 -8.65 -2.14 -8.00
N GLU A 50 -8.58 -1.58 -9.20
CA GLU A 50 -9.13 -2.19 -10.42
C GLU A 50 -8.39 -3.49 -10.76
N ILE A 51 -7.06 -3.51 -10.66
CA ILE A 51 -6.25 -4.72 -10.84
C ILE A 51 -6.64 -5.78 -9.81
N ALA A 52 -6.73 -5.40 -8.53
CA ALA A 52 -7.09 -6.32 -7.46
C ALA A 52 -8.47 -6.95 -7.72
N ALA A 53 -9.46 -6.14 -8.10
CA ALA A 53 -10.80 -6.63 -8.44
C ALA A 53 -10.82 -7.54 -9.68
N LYS A 54 -10.08 -7.17 -10.74
CA LYS A 54 -10.01 -7.93 -11.98
C LYS A 54 -9.39 -9.33 -11.81
N HIS A 55 -8.48 -9.47 -10.86
CA HIS A 55 -7.72 -10.71 -10.66
C HIS A 55 -8.03 -11.40 -9.33
N ASP A 56 -9.10 -11.01 -8.64
CA ASP A 56 -9.53 -11.57 -7.34
C ASP A 56 -8.41 -11.59 -6.29
N ILE A 57 -7.56 -10.52 -6.27
CA ILE A 57 -6.44 -10.42 -5.34
C ILE A 57 -6.94 -9.83 -4.02
N PRO A 58 -6.79 -10.55 -2.89
CA PRO A 58 -7.17 -10.04 -1.58
C PRO A 58 -6.43 -8.74 -1.25
N ASN A 59 -7.18 -7.71 -0.84
CA ASN A 59 -6.60 -6.41 -0.51
C ASN A 59 -7.42 -5.68 0.55
N GLN A 60 -6.79 -4.72 1.20
CA GLN A 60 -7.42 -3.86 2.19
C GLN A 60 -6.91 -2.42 2.04
N PRO A 61 -7.73 -1.40 2.41
CA PRO A 61 -7.26 -0.02 2.42
C PRO A 61 -6.28 0.21 3.57
N GLU A 62 -5.35 1.16 3.38
CA GLU A 62 -4.42 1.57 4.43
C GLU A 62 -4.44 3.09 4.60
N ILE A 63 -4.65 3.52 5.85
CA ILE A 63 -4.47 4.89 6.33
C ILE A 63 -3.56 4.82 7.55
N LEU A 64 -2.32 5.30 7.40
CA LEU A 64 -1.33 5.30 8.47
C LEU A 64 -1.02 6.74 8.88
N THR A 65 -1.60 7.19 9.99
CA THR A 65 -1.45 8.60 10.45
C THR A 65 -0.08 8.90 11.05
N ALA A 66 0.69 7.88 11.38
CA ALA A 66 2.05 7.98 11.89
C ALA A 66 3.00 7.11 11.07
N GLY A 67 4.23 7.57 10.85
CA GLY A 67 5.19 6.90 9.98
C GLY A 67 5.09 7.33 8.52
N GLY A 68 6.13 7.05 7.74
CA GLY A 68 6.25 7.42 6.34
C GLY A 68 6.95 6.34 5.54
N THR A 69 6.87 6.45 4.23
CA THR A 69 7.52 5.53 3.28
C THR A 69 8.39 6.30 2.29
N ASP A 70 9.28 5.62 1.60
CA ASP A 70 10.18 6.21 0.60
C ASP A 70 9.43 6.95 -0.51
N ALA A 71 8.22 6.51 -0.83
CA ALA A 71 7.36 7.19 -1.81
C ALA A 71 7.08 8.66 -1.45
N GLY A 72 7.02 9.00 -0.15
CA GLY A 72 6.85 10.37 0.30
C GLY A 72 8.02 11.29 -0.03
N GLY A 73 9.24 10.75 -0.01
CA GLY A 73 10.43 11.46 -0.49
C GLY A 73 10.42 11.65 -1.99
N VAL A 74 10.14 10.58 -2.73
CA VAL A 74 10.11 10.59 -4.20
C VAL A 74 9.00 11.49 -4.74
N GLN A 75 7.83 11.54 -4.10
CA GLN A 75 6.72 12.41 -4.51
C GLN A 75 7.12 13.88 -4.65
N LYS A 76 8.08 14.34 -3.84
CA LYS A 76 8.50 15.74 -3.78
C LYS A 76 9.56 16.11 -4.81
N LEU A 77 10.08 15.13 -5.56
CA LEU A 77 11.12 15.37 -6.56
C LEU A 77 10.56 15.95 -7.85
N ASN A 78 11.40 16.69 -8.59
CA ASN A 78 11.12 17.19 -9.95
C ASN A 78 9.77 17.92 -10.12
N GLY A 79 9.34 18.68 -9.11
CA GLY A 79 8.06 19.41 -9.17
C GLY A 79 6.81 18.57 -8.87
N GLY A 80 7.01 17.33 -8.42
CA GLY A 80 5.95 16.40 -8.06
C GLY A 80 5.91 15.18 -8.98
N ILE A 81 6.00 13.99 -8.36
CA ILE A 81 5.92 12.71 -9.06
C ILE A 81 4.71 11.93 -8.53
N PRO A 82 3.81 11.43 -9.39
CA PRO A 82 2.78 10.49 -8.94
C PRO A 82 3.41 9.33 -8.19
N ALA A 83 3.08 9.18 -6.92
CA ALA A 83 3.67 8.19 -6.02
C ALA A 83 2.60 7.40 -5.28
N PHE A 84 2.94 6.16 -4.97
CA PHE A 84 2.06 5.20 -4.33
C PHE A 84 2.88 4.22 -3.51
N THR A 85 2.32 3.72 -2.41
CA THR A 85 2.92 2.64 -1.63
C THR A 85 2.00 1.43 -1.60
N LEU A 86 2.56 0.28 -1.89
CA LEU A 86 1.95 -1.02 -1.73
C LEU A 86 2.56 -1.68 -0.50
N SER A 87 1.73 -2.02 0.50
CA SER A 87 2.25 -2.43 1.79
C SER A 87 1.86 -3.86 2.15
N VAL A 88 2.80 -4.58 2.77
CA VAL A 88 2.55 -5.90 3.37
C VAL A 88 2.18 -5.69 4.85
N PRO A 89 0.99 -6.11 5.31
CA PRO A 89 0.63 -6.05 6.72
C PRO A 89 1.63 -6.80 7.60
N CYS A 90 2.14 -6.15 8.63
CA CYS A 90 3.16 -6.69 9.52
C CYS A 90 2.85 -6.34 10.98
N ARG A 91 2.83 -7.33 11.86
CA ARG A 91 2.81 -7.11 13.32
C ARG A 91 4.21 -6.86 13.83
N TYR A 92 4.29 -6.09 14.91
CA TYR A 92 5.56 -5.81 15.60
C TYR A 92 6.61 -5.13 14.72
N VAL A 93 6.16 -4.26 13.81
CA VAL A 93 7.02 -3.46 12.93
C VAL A 93 8.12 -2.75 13.71
N HIS A 94 9.34 -2.73 13.17
CA HIS A 94 10.56 -2.20 13.79
C HIS A 94 11.03 -2.95 15.04
N THR A 95 10.70 -4.25 15.14
CA THR A 95 11.19 -5.12 16.20
C THR A 95 11.93 -6.32 15.63
N VAL A 96 12.57 -7.11 16.50
CA VAL A 96 13.25 -8.37 16.10
C VAL A 96 12.28 -9.52 15.80
N ASN A 97 10.99 -9.34 16.04
CA ASN A 97 9.95 -10.37 15.91
C ASN A 97 8.86 -9.95 14.89
N GLU A 98 9.23 -9.23 13.85
CA GLU A 98 8.29 -8.86 12.79
C GLU A 98 7.60 -10.09 12.22
N THR A 99 6.30 -10.00 12.07
CA THR A 99 5.46 -11.13 11.65
C THR A 99 4.50 -10.71 10.55
N ILE A 100 4.54 -11.41 9.42
CA ILE A 100 3.62 -11.24 8.28
C ILE A 100 2.83 -12.53 8.05
N HIS A 101 1.73 -12.43 7.33
CA HIS A 101 1.02 -13.60 6.83
C HIS A 101 1.48 -13.91 5.40
N PRO A 102 1.85 -15.17 5.07
CA PRO A 102 2.36 -15.52 3.73
C PRO A 102 1.43 -15.11 2.59
N SER A 103 0.10 -15.27 2.78
CA SER A 103 -0.87 -14.89 1.75
C SER A 103 -0.90 -13.39 1.45
N ASP A 104 -0.54 -12.53 2.41
CA ASP A 104 -0.49 -11.08 2.19
C ASP A 104 0.73 -10.71 1.35
N LEU A 105 1.85 -11.42 1.54
CA LEU A 105 3.04 -11.30 0.71
C LEU A 105 2.76 -11.79 -0.73
N ASP A 106 2.10 -12.94 -0.86
CA ASP A 106 1.70 -13.47 -2.18
C ASP A 106 0.75 -12.51 -2.89
N ALA A 107 -0.20 -11.90 -2.18
CA ALA A 107 -1.10 -10.89 -2.74
C ALA A 107 -0.32 -9.66 -3.21
N CYS A 108 0.67 -9.20 -2.43
CA CYS A 108 1.55 -8.09 -2.81
C CYS A 108 2.34 -8.39 -4.09
N ALA A 109 2.96 -9.55 -4.17
CA ALA A 109 3.72 -9.98 -5.35
C ALA A 109 2.83 -10.08 -6.58
N ASN A 110 1.64 -10.68 -6.44
CA ASN A 110 0.69 -10.85 -7.53
C ASN A 110 0.17 -9.52 -8.07
N ILE A 111 -0.28 -8.60 -7.21
CA ILE A 111 -0.81 -7.32 -7.66
C ILE A 111 0.27 -6.47 -8.32
N LEU A 112 1.51 -6.51 -7.80
CA LEU A 112 2.65 -5.83 -8.40
C LEU A 112 2.98 -6.37 -9.78
N ALA A 113 3.00 -7.70 -9.95
CA ALA A 113 3.22 -8.33 -11.26
C ALA A 113 2.17 -7.88 -12.29
N ARG A 114 0.88 -7.92 -11.91
CA ARG A 114 -0.22 -7.45 -12.76
C ARG A 114 -0.14 -5.96 -13.07
N TYR A 115 0.29 -5.16 -12.10
CA TYR A 115 0.51 -3.74 -12.32
C TYR A 115 1.63 -3.49 -13.33
N ILE A 116 2.76 -4.21 -13.25
CA ILE A 116 3.88 -4.07 -14.19
C ILE A 116 3.43 -4.43 -15.62
N GLU A 117 2.62 -5.49 -15.78
CA GLU A 117 2.05 -5.88 -17.07
C GLU A 117 1.12 -4.80 -17.67
N ASP A 118 0.38 -4.07 -16.84
CA ASP A 118 -0.65 -3.11 -17.24
C ASP A 118 -0.24 -1.63 -17.09
N ALA A 119 0.92 -1.34 -16.51
CA ALA A 119 1.35 0.01 -16.18
C ALA A 119 1.41 0.97 -17.38
N HIS A 120 1.64 0.44 -18.59
CA HIS A 120 1.67 1.22 -19.83
C HIS A 120 0.30 1.80 -20.21
N ASN A 121 -0.80 1.30 -19.65
CA ASN A 121 -2.17 1.81 -19.84
C ASN A 121 -2.53 2.90 -18.82
N GLY A 122 -1.70 3.12 -17.79
CA GLY A 122 -1.95 4.08 -16.73
C GLY A 122 -1.55 5.50 -17.11
N ASP A 123 -2.50 6.44 -17.08
CA ASP A 123 -2.21 7.89 -17.14
C ASP A 123 -2.44 8.47 -15.73
N TYR A 124 -1.33 8.80 -15.04
CA TYR A 124 -1.36 9.27 -13.66
C TYR A 124 -1.15 10.78 -13.54
N ILE A 125 -1.21 11.50 -14.67
CA ILE A 125 -1.07 12.95 -14.72
C ILE A 125 -2.47 13.56 -14.69
N TYR A 126 -2.73 14.42 -13.71
CA TYR A 126 -3.98 15.20 -13.71
C TYR A 126 -3.94 16.20 -14.87
N LYS A 127 -4.88 16.07 -15.77
CA LYS A 127 -5.13 17.10 -16.79
C LYS A 127 -5.92 18.24 -16.13
N VAL A 128 -5.27 19.39 -15.97
CA VAL A 128 -5.87 20.63 -15.49
C VAL A 128 -6.69 21.24 -16.63
#